data_a37d0eaff964888b907d179babc64e6f
#
_entry.id   a37d0eaff964888b907d179babc64e6f
#
_cell.length_a   1.000
_cell.length_b   1.000
_cell.length_c   1.000
_cell.angle_alpha   90.00
_cell.angle_beta   90.00
_cell.angle_gamma   90.00
#
_symmetry.space_group_name_H-M   'P 1'
#
loop_
_entity.id
_entity.type
_entity.pdbx_description
1 polymer ?
#
loop_
_entity_poly.entity_id
_entity_poly.type
_entity_poly.pdbx_seq_one_letter_code
_entity_poly.pdbx_strand_id
1 'polypeptide(L)'
;VSVVVLYGRPGCCLCDEARSVLQRVRARQPFELIEVDIERDDALLRAYLERIPVVTLDGEELFEFAVEESILRDRLARVPRMIEEQSAAAGEDLAASAERLSLGVAARLSRYLQVLTQARKMGRETISSHELAEYTHVNSTQIRRDLSGFGKFGKRGVGYNVDSLLAQIRKILRTAGQHNIALFGAGHLGTAIASSEIFADHGFRVVAIFDADPAKVGQRVGAHVVRHNDDLRAVVDEQDIVVGVLAVPTAAAQGLADDLVAAGVKIVFNYSDALLDVPPETTVHTSSPAVDLLYALYFYLA
;
A
#
# COMPACT_ATOMS: atom_id res chain seq x y z
N VAL A 1 3.53 -25.05 -18.73
CA VAL A 1 4.17 -25.35 -17.43
C VAL A 1 4.48 -24.04 -16.77
N SER A 2 3.93 -23.83 -15.55
CA SER A 2 4.19 -22.58 -14.79
C SER A 2 5.66 -22.44 -14.47
N VAL A 3 6.14 -21.20 -14.44
CA VAL A 3 7.54 -20.84 -14.15
C VAL A 3 7.59 -20.16 -12.79
N VAL A 4 8.33 -20.77 -11.86
CA VAL A 4 8.62 -20.19 -10.54
C VAL A 4 10.06 -19.70 -10.55
N VAL A 5 10.28 -18.43 -10.19
CA VAL A 5 11.63 -17.85 -10.07
C VAL A 5 11.91 -17.52 -8.60
N LEU A 6 13.02 -18.04 -8.08
CA LEU A 6 13.54 -17.71 -6.75
C LEU A 6 14.70 -16.73 -6.89
N TYR A 7 14.52 -15.52 -6.44
CA TYR A 7 15.57 -14.52 -6.30
C TYR A 7 16.19 -14.61 -4.91
N GLY A 8 17.48 -14.87 -4.84
CA GLY A 8 18.20 -15.06 -3.59
C GLY A 8 19.71 -14.82 -3.74
N ARG A 9 20.46 -15.13 -2.72
CA ARG A 9 21.94 -15.08 -2.75
C ARG A 9 22.56 -16.29 -2.07
N PRO A 10 23.81 -16.63 -2.38
CA PRO A 10 24.56 -17.67 -1.67
C PRO A 10 24.69 -17.36 -0.17
N GLY A 11 24.55 -18.39 0.66
CA GLY A 11 24.70 -18.26 2.12
C GLY A 11 23.54 -17.60 2.86
N CYS A 12 22.40 -17.39 2.21
CA CYS A 12 21.18 -16.89 2.82
C CYS A 12 20.33 -18.05 3.36
N CYS A 13 20.21 -18.18 4.67
CA CYS A 13 19.45 -19.27 5.31
C CYS A 13 17.97 -19.27 4.93
N LEU A 14 17.31 -18.10 4.83
CA LEU A 14 15.92 -17.98 4.39
C LEU A 14 15.75 -18.41 2.93
N CYS A 15 16.72 -18.13 2.07
CA CYS A 15 16.70 -18.59 0.68
C CYS A 15 16.83 -20.11 0.58
N ASP A 16 17.59 -20.73 1.47
CA ASP A 16 17.71 -22.20 1.53
C ASP A 16 16.42 -22.86 2.03
N GLU A 17 15.75 -22.24 3.01
CA GLU A 17 14.41 -22.66 3.45
C GLU A 17 13.39 -22.54 2.32
N ALA A 18 13.33 -21.40 1.63
CA ALA A 18 12.45 -21.19 0.49
C ALA A 18 12.70 -22.24 -0.60
N ARG A 19 13.97 -22.48 -0.95
CA ARG A 19 14.36 -23.54 -1.91
C ARG A 19 13.83 -24.89 -1.52
N SER A 20 13.94 -25.24 -0.23
CA SER A 20 13.47 -26.53 0.29
C SER A 20 11.95 -26.66 0.18
N VAL A 21 11.19 -25.60 0.43
CA VAL A 21 9.72 -25.57 0.24
C VAL A 21 9.38 -25.74 -1.25
N LEU A 22 10.02 -24.97 -2.13
CA LEU A 22 9.78 -25.01 -3.57
C LEU A 22 10.05 -26.41 -4.15
N GLN A 23 11.12 -27.07 -3.72
CA GLN A 23 11.46 -28.45 -4.14
C GLN A 23 10.42 -29.45 -3.67
N ARG A 24 9.91 -29.35 -2.43
CA ARG A 24 8.84 -30.21 -1.93
C ARG A 24 7.54 -30.06 -2.72
N VAL A 25 7.17 -28.83 -3.04
CA VAL A 25 5.96 -28.57 -3.86
C VAL A 25 6.17 -29.09 -5.27
N ARG A 26 7.34 -28.84 -5.88
CA ARG A 26 7.69 -29.30 -7.24
C ARG A 26 7.62 -30.82 -7.40
N ALA A 27 7.94 -31.57 -6.35
CA ALA A 27 7.84 -33.02 -6.38
C ALA A 27 6.39 -33.54 -6.49
N ARG A 28 5.39 -32.73 -6.12
CA ARG A 28 3.96 -33.07 -6.16
C ARG A 28 3.19 -32.39 -7.28
N GLN A 29 3.60 -31.18 -7.60
CA GLN A 29 3.01 -30.33 -8.67
C GLN A 29 4.15 -29.80 -9.54
N PRO A 30 4.37 -30.37 -10.73
CA PRO A 30 5.49 -30.00 -11.58
C PRO A 30 5.39 -28.53 -12.07
N PHE A 31 6.48 -27.78 -11.91
CA PHE A 31 6.70 -26.45 -12.47
C PHE A 31 8.19 -26.28 -12.82
N GLU A 32 8.49 -25.33 -13.67
CA GLU A 32 9.86 -24.93 -13.93
C GLU A 32 10.37 -24.04 -12.78
N LEU A 33 11.50 -24.41 -12.15
CA LEU A 33 12.13 -23.60 -11.10
C LEU A 33 13.41 -22.98 -11.65
N ILE A 34 13.46 -21.66 -11.65
CA ILE A 34 14.63 -20.86 -12.02
C ILE A 34 15.16 -20.19 -10.75
N GLU A 35 16.44 -20.38 -10.45
CA GLU A 35 17.10 -19.69 -9.33
C GLU A 35 17.98 -18.57 -9.87
N VAL A 36 17.79 -17.38 -9.35
CA VAL A 36 18.52 -16.18 -9.76
C VAL A 36 19.34 -15.65 -8.58
N ASP A 37 20.64 -15.60 -8.76
CA ASP A 37 21.57 -14.98 -7.82
C ASP A 37 21.56 -13.46 -8.03
N ILE A 38 21.01 -12.73 -7.07
CA ILE A 38 20.87 -11.28 -7.16
C ILE A 38 22.20 -10.54 -7.08
N GLU A 39 23.26 -11.16 -6.55
CA GLU A 39 24.60 -10.54 -6.46
C GLU A 39 25.28 -10.43 -7.82
N ARG A 40 24.77 -11.12 -8.84
CA ARG A 40 25.32 -11.08 -10.20
C ARG A 40 24.76 -9.94 -11.06
N ASP A 41 23.78 -9.21 -10.57
CA ASP A 41 23.14 -8.11 -11.28
C ASP A 41 22.83 -6.97 -10.30
N ASP A 42 23.51 -5.83 -10.48
CA ASP A 42 23.35 -4.64 -9.64
C ASP A 42 21.90 -4.15 -9.55
N ALA A 43 21.11 -4.37 -10.58
CA ALA A 43 19.70 -3.97 -10.59
C ALA A 43 18.85 -4.92 -9.74
N LEU A 44 19.12 -6.23 -9.81
CA LEU A 44 18.45 -7.23 -8.97
C LEU A 44 18.90 -7.10 -7.52
N LEU A 45 20.17 -6.85 -7.27
CA LEU A 45 20.69 -6.63 -5.92
C LEU A 45 19.97 -5.46 -5.24
N ARG A 46 19.86 -4.33 -5.92
CA ARG A 46 19.13 -3.14 -5.39
C ARG A 46 17.64 -3.35 -5.23
N ALA A 47 17.03 -4.18 -6.08
CA ALA A 47 15.59 -4.43 -6.04
C ALA A 47 15.19 -5.41 -4.94
N TYR A 48 16.05 -6.40 -4.62
CA TYR A 48 15.65 -7.56 -3.83
C TYR A 48 16.50 -7.80 -2.57
N LEU A 49 17.64 -7.11 -2.38
CA LEU A 49 18.57 -7.38 -1.27
C LEU A 49 17.88 -7.41 0.11
N GLU A 50 16.94 -6.52 0.33
CA GLU A 50 16.20 -6.37 1.59
C GLU A 50 14.97 -7.26 1.71
N ARG A 51 14.62 -7.97 0.63
CA ARG A 51 13.36 -8.72 0.51
C ARG A 51 13.58 -10.20 0.23
N ILE A 52 14.83 -10.66 0.08
CA ILE A 52 15.15 -12.05 -0.22
C ILE A 52 14.80 -13.00 0.93
N PRO A 53 14.33 -14.21 0.57
CA PRO A 53 13.99 -14.69 -0.76
C PRO A 53 12.76 -14.00 -1.34
N VAL A 54 12.81 -13.63 -2.62
CA VAL A 54 11.62 -13.24 -3.38
C VAL A 54 11.28 -14.36 -4.35
N VAL A 55 10.02 -14.76 -4.39
CA VAL A 55 9.55 -15.82 -5.28
C VAL A 55 8.47 -15.27 -6.19
N THR A 56 8.64 -15.48 -7.50
CA THR A 56 7.62 -15.13 -8.50
C THR A 56 7.03 -16.38 -9.13
N LEU A 57 5.76 -16.31 -9.50
CA LEU A 57 5.04 -17.31 -10.29
C LEU A 57 4.57 -16.68 -11.60
N ASP A 58 5.03 -17.22 -12.72
CA ASP A 58 4.71 -16.71 -14.07
C ASP A 58 4.94 -15.20 -14.24
N GLY A 59 5.97 -14.66 -13.53
CA GLY A 59 6.37 -13.26 -13.53
C GLY A 59 5.69 -12.36 -12.49
N GLU A 60 4.71 -12.87 -11.74
CA GLU A 60 4.07 -12.16 -10.62
C GLU A 60 4.79 -12.47 -9.31
N GLU A 61 5.16 -11.44 -8.52
CA GLU A 61 5.73 -11.62 -7.18
C GLU A 61 4.69 -12.25 -6.25
N LEU A 62 5.01 -13.42 -5.67
CA LEU A 62 4.09 -14.19 -4.85
C LEU A 62 4.50 -14.19 -3.37
N PHE A 63 5.81 -14.27 -3.09
CA PHE A 63 6.33 -14.32 -1.72
C PHE A 63 7.57 -13.45 -1.54
N GLU A 64 7.72 -12.94 -0.31
CA GLU A 64 8.91 -12.29 0.22
C GLU A 64 9.24 -12.89 1.58
N PHE A 65 10.53 -12.99 1.90
CA PHE A 65 11.09 -13.50 3.17
C PHE A 65 10.78 -14.99 3.47
N ALA A 66 9.58 -15.48 3.19
CA ALA A 66 9.20 -16.86 3.43
C ALA A 66 8.23 -17.37 2.35
N VAL A 67 8.25 -18.69 2.09
CA VAL A 67 7.36 -19.35 1.13
C VAL A 67 6.33 -20.19 1.88
N GLU A 68 5.05 -19.92 1.69
CA GLU A 68 3.97 -20.71 2.22
C GLU A 68 3.56 -21.81 1.23
N GLU A 69 3.81 -23.07 1.61
CA GLU A 69 3.56 -24.25 0.76
C GLU A 69 2.10 -24.34 0.31
N SER A 70 1.15 -24.05 1.20
CA SER A 70 -0.29 -24.09 0.92
C SER A 70 -0.70 -23.10 -0.15
N ILE A 71 -0.27 -21.85 -0.03
CA ILE A 71 -0.59 -20.76 -0.97
C ILE A 71 0.02 -21.06 -2.35
N LEU A 72 1.28 -21.51 -2.39
CA LEU A 72 1.92 -21.87 -3.65
C LEU A 72 1.17 -23.00 -4.37
N ARG A 73 0.78 -24.03 -3.64
CA ARG A 73 0.01 -25.18 -4.19
C ARG A 73 -1.34 -24.76 -4.74
N ASP A 74 -2.05 -23.90 -4.02
CA ASP A 74 -3.34 -23.37 -4.44
C ASP A 74 -3.22 -22.50 -5.70
N ARG A 75 -2.17 -21.68 -5.77
CA ARG A 75 -1.89 -20.85 -6.97
C ARG A 75 -1.54 -21.73 -8.18
N LEU A 76 -0.67 -22.70 -8.02
CA LEU A 76 -0.32 -23.67 -9.08
C LEU A 76 -1.51 -24.51 -9.55
N ALA A 77 -2.44 -24.85 -8.66
CA ALA A 77 -3.65 -25.62 -8.99
C ALA A 77 -4.70 -24.79 -9.77
N ARG A 78 -4.68 -23.46 -9.64
CA ARG A 78 -5.62 -22.56 -10.34
C ARG A 78 -5.21 -22.24 -11.77
N VAL A 79 -3.93 -22.32 -12.11
CA VAL A 79 -3.40 -22.00 -13.43
C VAL A 79 -4.03 -22.87 -14.56
N PRO A 80 -4.22 -24.20 -14.43
CA PRO A 80 -4.89 -24.99 -15.45
C PRO A 80 -6.39 -24.69 -15.63
N ARG A 81 -7.10 -24.31 -14.54
CA ARG A 81 -8.52 -23.97 -14.59
C ARG A 81 -8.82 -22.65 -15.29
N MET A 82 -7.94 -21.66 -15.16
CA MET A 82 -8.11 -20.37 -15.83
C MET A 82 -8.04 -20.47 -17.36
N ILE A 83 -7.34 -21.47 -17.89
CA ILE A 83 -7.24 -21.66 -19.36
C ILE A 83 -8.51 -22.28 -19.95
N GLU A 84 -9.23 -23.12 -19.20
CA GLU A 84 -10.49 -23.73 -19.66
C GLU A 84 -11.71 -22.83 -19.43
N GLU A 85 -11.75 -22.06 -18.33
CA GLU A 85 -12.87 -21.13 -18.04
C GLU A 85 -12.79 -19.83 -18.88
N GLN A 86 -11.62 -19.41 -19.31
CA GLN A 86 -11.44 -18.23 -20.20
C GLN A 86 -12.01 -18.44 -21.61
N SER A 87 -12.29 -19.69 -22.02
CA SER A 87 -12.94 -19.96 -23.32
C SER A 87 -14.47 -19.81 -23.28
N ALA A 88 -15.10 -19.81 -22.09
CA ALA A 88 -16.56 -19.81 -21.95
C ALA A 88 -17.14 -18.50 -21.38
N ALA A 89 -16.35 -17.66 -20.70
CA ALA A 89 -16.79 -16.44 -20.01
C ALA A 89 -16.10 -15.16 -20.51
N ALA A 90 -15.57 -15.16 -21.73
CA ALA A 90 -14.74 -14.08 -22.28
C ALA A 90 -15.55 -12.86 -22.77
N GLY A 91 -16.55 -12.41 -22.02
CA GLY A 91 -17.35 -11.25 -22.39
C GLY A 91 -17.41 -10.12 -21.35
N GLU A 92 -17.46 -10.41 -20.07
CA GLU A 92 -17.83 -9.39 -19.07
C GLU A 92 -16.89 -9.21 -17.88
N ASP A 93 -15.96 -10.12 -17.58
CA ASP A 93 -15.11 -10.07 -16.37
C ASP A 93 -13.62 -9.77 -16.63
N LEU A 94 -13.19 -9.65 -17.89
CA LEU A 94 -11.81 -9.27 -18.24
C LEU A 94 -11.49 -7.80 -17.88
N ALA A 95 -12.49 -6.94 -17.73
CA ALA A 95 -12.31 -5.54 -17.37
C ALA A 95 -12.00 -5.34 -15.87
N ALA A 96 -12.43 -6.25 -15.00
CA ALA A 96 -12.27 -6.13 -13.56
C ALA A 96 -10.99 -6.78 -13.01
N SER A 97 -10.41 -7.79 -13.65
CA SER A 97 -9.21 -8.49 -13.19
C SER A 97 -7.90 -7.92 -13.77
N ALA A 98 -7.97 -7.20 -14.88
CA ALA A 98 -6.80 -6.58 -15.54
C ALA A 98 -6.27 -5.30 -14.85
N GLU A 99 -6.88 -4.86 -13.74
CA GLU A 99 -6.62 -3.54 -13.15
C GLU A 99 -6.13 -3.53 -11.70
N ARG A 100 -5.71 -4.63 -11.11
CA ARG A 100 -5.05 -4.57 -9.80
C ARG A 100 -3.57 -4.37 -10.00
N LEU A 101 -3.11 -3.16 -9.65
CA LEU A 101 -1.68 -2.83 -9.54
C LEU A 101 -0.99 -3.83 -8.62
N SER A 102 0.24 -4.24 -8.96
CA SER A 102 1.06 -4.92 -7.95
C SER A 102 1.32 -3.96 -6.78
N LEU A 103 1.43 -4.51 -5.56
CA LEU A 103 1.69 -3.72 -4.36
C LEU A 103 2.93 -2.82 -4.52
N GLY A 104 3.98 -3.33 -5.16
CA GLY A 104 5.20 -2.57 -5.43
C GLY A 104 4.98 -1.37 -6.36
N VAL A 105 4.19 -1.52 -7.41
CA VAL A 105 3.84 -0.40 -8.31
C VAL A 105 2.96 0.62 -7.58
N ALA A 106 1.96 0.16 -6.82
CA ALA A 106 1.09 1.06 -6.03
C ALA A 106 1.88 1.87 -5.01
N ALA A 107 2.80 1.23 -4.27
CA ALA A 107 3.68 1.91 -3.30
C ALA A 107 4.58 2.97 -3.97
N ARG A 108 5.16 2.66 -5.14
CA ARG A 108 5.96 3.63 -5.88
C ARG A 108 5.13 4.78 -6.41
N LEU A 109 3.95 4.52 -6.97
CA LEU A 109 3.04 5.56 -7.45
C LEU A 109 2.61 6.49 -6.30
N SER A 110 2.39 5.98 -5.09
CA SER A 110 2.09 6.79 -3.92
C SER A 110 3.25 7.72 -3.54
N ARG A 111 4.51 7.25 -3.63
CA ARG A 111 5.70 8.10 -3.47
C ARG A 111 5.81 9.17 -4.55
N TYR A 112 5.53 8.83 -5.82
CA TYR A 112 5.51 9.82 -6.91
C TYR A 112 4.43 10.88 -6.66
N LEU A 113 3.25 10.47 -6.20
CA LEU A 113 2.16 11.39 -5.85
C LEU A 113 2.59 12.39 -4.78
N GLN A 114 3.29 11.94 -3.74
CA GLN A 114 3.82 12.79 -2.67
C GLN A 114 4.77 13.87 -3.22
N VAL A 115 5.76 13.47 -4.00
CA VAL A 115 6.74 14.38 -4.59
C VAL A 115 6.07 15.37 -5.56
N LEU A 116 5.15 14.88 -6.39
CA LEU A 116 4.41 15.74 -7.33
C LEU A 116 3.51 16.75 -6.60
N THR A 117 2.87 16.35 -5.50
CA THR A 117 2.06 17.25 -4.67
C THR A 117 2.92 18.38 -4.11
N GLN A 118 4.10 18.05 -3.64
CA GLN A 118 5.06 19.04 -3.15
C GLN A 118 5.58 19.95 -4.27
N ALA A 119 5.93 19.40 -5.43
CA ALA A 119 6.36 20.15 -6.60
C ALA A 119 5.29 21.15 -7.05
N ARG A 120 4.01 20.75 -7.04
CA ARG A 120 2.88 21.63 -7.34
C ARG A 120 2.77 22.78 -6.34
N LYS A 121 2.91 22.52 -5.03
CA LYS A 121 2.91 23.55 -3.97
C LYS A 121 4.04 24.56 -4.16
N MET A 122 5.17 24.12 -4.70
CA MET A 122 6.30 24.98 -5.04
C MET A 122 6.12 25.72 -6.38
N GLY A 123 4.97 25.60 -7.03
CA GLY A 123 4.66 26.26 -8.31
C GLY A 123 5.39 25.65 -9.51
N ARG A 124 5.89 24.42 -9.42
CA ARG A 124 6.59 23.78 -10.55
C ARG A 124 5.58 23.23 -11.55
N GLU A 125 5.74 23.62 -12.82
CA GLU A 125 4.90 23.15 -13.92
C GLU A 125 5.35 21.77 -14.46
N THR A 126 6.66 21.50 -14.41
CA THR A 126 7.25 20.27 -14.95
C THR A 126 8.24 19.65 -13.99
N ILE A 127 8.39 18.32 -14.09
CA ILE A 127 9.37 17.52 -13.35
C ILE A 127 9.93 16.41 -14.25
N SER A 128 11.23 16.18 -14.19
CA SER A 128 11.88 15.09 -14.94
C SER A 128 11.85 13.77 -14.16
N SER A 129 12.04 12.63 -14.86
CA SER A 129 12.22 11.33 -14.19
C SER A 129 13.49 11.28 -13.33
N HIS A 130 14.46 12.12 -13.58
CA HIS A 130 15.68 12.23 -12.80
C HIS A 130 15.41 12.90 -11.46
N GLU A 131 14.74 14.05 -11.48
CA GLU A 131 14.31 14.75 -10.26
C GLU A 131 13.36 13.91 -9.41
N LEU A 132 12.40 13.20 -10.03
CA LEU A 132 11.57 12.24 -9.29
C LEU A 132 12.42 11.15 -8.64
N ALA A 133 13.47 10.67 -9.30
CA ALA A 133 14.35 9.65 -8.76
C ALA A 133 15.12 10.13 -7.53
N GLU A 134 15.59 11.38 -7.53
CA GLU A 134 16.30 11.98 -6.39
C GLU A 134 15.45 12.02 -5.12
N TYR A 135 14.15 12.35 -5.25
CA TYR A 135 13.27 12.46 -4.08
C TYR A 135 12.61 11.15 -3.67
N THR A 136 12.44 10.22 -4.61
CA THR A 136 11.71 8.96 -4.32
C THR A 136 12.63 7.78 -4.06
N HIS A 137 13.94 7.96 -4.28
CA HIS A 137 14.96 6.90 -4.26
C HIS A 137 14.62 5.72 -5.21
N VAL A 138 13.83 5.99 -6.24
CA VAL A 138 13.49 5.02 -7.29
C VAL A 138 14.28 5.36 -8.55
N ASN A 139 14.91 4.37 -9.17
CA ASN A 139 15.69 4.58 -10.39
C ASN A 139 14.83 5.22 -11.49
N SER A 140 15.37 6.24 -12.17
CA SER A 140 14.69 6.98 -13.23
C SER A 140 14.21 6.11 -14.40
N THR A 141 14.87 4.98 -14.64
CA THR A 141 14.42 3.98 -15.64
C THR A 141 13.17 3.25 -15.16
N GLN A 142 13.10 2.90 -13.85
CA GLN A 142 11.91 2.29 -13.27
C GLN A 142 10.72 3.26 -13.28
N ILE A 143 10.95 4.53 -12.93
CA ILE A 143 9.91 5.59 -13.03
C ILE A 143 9.35 5.67 -14.45
N ARG A 144 10.22 5.66 -15.46
CA ARG A 144 9.76 5.66 -16.87
C ARG A 144 8.97 4.41 -17.23
N ARG A 145 9.38 3.23 -16.73
CA ARG A 145 8.63 1.98 -16.96
C ARG A 145 7.27 2.01 -16.28
N ASP A 146 7.23 2.37 -15.00
CA ASP A 146 5.97 2.47 -14.25
C ASP A 146 4.99 3.41 -14.96
N LEU A 147 5.43 4.60 -15.33
CA LEU A 147 4.57 5.59 -15.97
C LEU A 147 4.18 5.18 -17.41
N SER A 148 5.09 4.58 -18.19
CA SER A 148 4.80 4.15 -19.56
C SER A 148 3.76 3.02 -19.64
N GLY A 149 3.63 2.21 -18.59
CA GLY A 149 2.60 1.18 -18.49
C GLY A 149 1.16 1.74 -18.45
N PHE A 150 1.00 3.02 -18.08
CA PHE A 150 -0.31 3.67 -17.95
C PHE A 150 -0.61 4.72 -19.01
N GLY A 151 0.31 4.93 -19.96
CA GLY A 151 0.12 5.88 -21.05
C GLY A 151 1.37 6.68 -21.41
N LYS A 152 1.21 7.60 -22.36
CA LYS A 152 2.29 8.50 -22.79
C LYS A 152 2.26 9.78 -21.93
N PHE A 153 3.10 9.83 -20.93
CA PHE A 153 3.26 11.01 -20.07
C PHE A 153 4.59 11.71 -20.39
N GLY A 154 4.52 12.99 -20.59
CA GLY A 154 5.69 13.83 -20.82
C GLY A 154 6.22 13.88 -22.26
N LYS A 155 7.12 14.82 -22.47
CA LYS A 155 7.84 14.99 -23.76
C LYS A 155 9.33 14.78 -23.50
N ARG A 156 10.00 14.11 -24.46
CA ARG A 156 11.44 13.90 -24.39
C ARG A 156 12.18 15.24 -24.28
N GLY A 157 13.04 15.37 -23.26
CA GLY A 157 13.79 16.59 -22.97
C GLY A 157 13.04 17.67 -22.16
N VAL A 158 11.71 17.53 -21.94
CA VAL A 158 10.89 18.49 -21.18
C VAL A 158 10.49 17.94 -19.81
N GLY A 159 10.31 16.62 -19.70
CA GLY A 159 9.78 15.95 -18.50
C GLY A 159 8.26 15.80 -18.52
N TYR A 160 7.70 15.64 -17.35
CA TYR A 160 6.26 15.42 -17.11
C TYR A 160 5.61 16.72 -16.63
N ASN A 161 4.44 17.06 -17.15
CA ASN A 161 3.62 18.11 -16.55
C ASN A 161 3.08 17.63 -15.19
N VAL A 162 3.31 18.42 -14.14
CA VAL A 162 3.02 18.05 -12.74
C VAL A 162 1.54 17.80 -12.51
N ASP A 163 0.66 18.72 -12.93
CA ASP A 163 -0.78 18.60 -12.71
C ASP A 163 -1.39 17.42 -13.48
N SER A 164 -0.97 17.25 -14.74
CA SER A 164 -1.43 16.15 -15.58
C SER A 164 -1.02 14.80 -14.99
N LEU A 165 0.23 14.68 -14.54
CA LEU A 165 0.73 13.43 -13.96
C LEU A 165 0.07 13.14 -12.60
N LEU A 166 -0.14 14.16 -11.75
CA LEU A 166 -0.90 14.04 -10.50
C LEU A 166 -2.31 13.48 -10.74
N ALA A 167 -3.03 14.07 -11.70
CA ALA A 167 -4.39 13.65 -12.03
C ALA A 167 -4.44 12.20 -12.49
N GLN A 168 -3.47 11.78 -13.33
CA GLN A 168 -3.39 10.42 -13.84
C GLN A 168 -3.03 9.41 -12.75
N ILE A 169 -2.03 9.68 -11.92
CA ILE A 169 -1.65 8.79 -10.82
C ILE A 169 -2.82 8.62 -9.84
N ARG A 170 -3.54 9.69 -9.50
CA ARG A 170 -4.74 9.60 -8.66
C ARG A 170 -5.82 8.73 -9.28
N LYS A 171 -6.03 8.82 -10.61
CA LYS A 171 -6.96 7.96 -11.33
C LYS A 171 -6.54 6.49 -11.27
N ILE A 172 -5.24 6.21 -11.51
CA ILE A 172 -4.66 4.87 -11.47
C ILE A 172 -4.78 4.25 -10.07
N LEU A 173 -4.48 5.02 -9.02
CA LEU A 173 -4.61 4.60 -7.63
C LEU A 173 -6.06 4.59 -7.12
N ARG A 174 -7.03 4.98 -7.96
CA ARG A 174 -8.44 5.12 -7.59
C ARG A 174 -8.67 6.08 -6.41
N THR A 175 -7.76 7.03 -6.23
CA THR A 175 -7.83 8.09 -5.21
C THR A 175 -8.24 9.44 -5.81
N ALA A 176 -8.86 9.43 -6.98
CA ALA A 176 -9.46 10.61 -7.58
C ALA A 176 -10.75 10.97 -6.82
N GLY A 177 -10.86 12.22 -6.38
CA GLY A 177 -12.00 12.70 -5.60
C GLY A 177 -11.63 13.03 -4.16
N GLN A 178 -12.65 13.22 -3.33
CA GLN A 178 -12.51 13.41 -1.88
C GLN A 178 -13.00 12.17 -1.15
N HIS A 179 -12.21 11.73 -0.16
CA HIS A 179 -12.53 10.60 0.69
C HIS A 179 -12.73 11.10 2.12
N ASN A 180 -13.91 10.84 2.67
CA ASN A 180 -14.22 11.24 4.04
C ASN A 180 -13.58 10.31 5.03
N ILE A 181 -12.95 10.89 6.05
CA ILE A 181 -12.31 10.16 7.15
C ILE A 181 -12.87 10.60 8.49
N ALA A 182 -13.02 9.66 9.42
CA ALA A 182 -13.33 9.92 10.81
C ALA A 182 -12.06 9.79 11.66
N LEU A 183 -11.87 10.70 12.60
CA LEU A 183 -10.76 10.70 13.55
C LEU A 183 -11.26 10.33 14.95
N PHE A 184 -10.60 9.38 15.59
CA PHE A 184 -10.88 8.92 16.94
C PHE A 184 -9.76 9.33 17.86
N GLY A 185 -10.11 10.05 18.93
CA GLY A 185 -9.21 10.64 19.92
C GLY A 185 -8.94 12.12 19.65
N ALA A 186 -9.61 12.98 20.42
CA ALA A 186 -9.37 14.43 20.43
C ALA A 186 -8.28 14.82 21.45
N GLY A 187 -7.21 14.02 21.51
CA GLY A 187 -5.98 14.33 22.26
C GLY A 187 -5.02 15.19 21.44
N HIS A 188 -3.78 15.33 21.92
CA HIS A 188 -2.76 16.15 21.22
C HIS A 188 -2.54 15.69 19.78
N LEU A 189 -2.35 14.38 19.55
CA LEU A 189 -2.12 13.83 18.22
C LEU A 189 -3.36 14.03 17.31
N GLY A 190 -4.54 13.67 17.78
CA GLY A 190 -5.77 13.82 16.99
C GLY A 190 -6.08 15.27 16.66
N THR A 191 -5.87 16.19 17.61
CA THR A 191 -6.02 17.63 17.34
C THR A 191 -5.02 18.13 16.29
N ALA A 192 -3.76 17.68 16.37
CA ALA A 192 -2.73 18.04 15.39
C ALA A 192 -3.09 17.51 13.99
N ILE A 193 -3.56 16.27 13.90
CA ILE A 193 -4.02 15.64 12.64
C ILE A 193 -5.20 16.43 12.07
N ALA A 194 -6.22 16.71 12.89
CA ALA A 194 -7.42 17.42 12.45
C ALA A 194 -7.17 18.85 11.97
N SER A 195 -6.12 19.48 12.50
CA SER A 195 -5.71 20.85 12.15
C SER A 195 -4.73 20.90 10.99
N SER A 196 -4.24 19.76 10.51
CA SER A 196 -3.25 19.66 9.44
C SER A 196 -3.91 19.58 8.07
N GLU A 197 -3.34 20.28 7.09
CA GLU A 197 -3.75 20.19 5.68
C GLU A 197 -3.18 18.96 4.95
N ILE A 198 -2.34 18.15 5.63
CA ILE A 198 -1.66 16.99 5.01
C ILE A 198 -2.67 16.03 4.38
N PHE A 199 -3.77 15.76 5.06
CA PHE A 199 -4.82 14.89 4.54
C PHE A 199 -5.56 15.49 3.34
N ALA A 200 -5.88 16.80 3.42
CA ALA A 200 -6.59 17.52 2.37
C ALA A 200 -5.78 17.56 1.06
N ASP A 201 -4.47 17.72 1.13
CA ASP A 201 -3.56 17.70 -0.01
C ASP A 201 -3.63 16.40 -0.83
N HIS A 202 -3.97 15.31 -0.16
CA HIS A 202 -4.06 13.98 -0.77
C HIS A 202 -5.50 13.52 -1.06
N GLY A 203 -6.50 14.44 -0.93
CA GLY A 203 -7.90 14.14 -1.24
C GLY A 203 -8.66 13.50 -0.07
N PHE A 204 -8.11 13.53 1.15
CA PHE A 204 -8.82 13.08 2.34
C PHE A 204 -9.38 14.27 3.10
N ARG A 205 -10.61 14.14 3.58
CA ARG A 205 -11.28 15.17 4.38
C ARG A 205 -11.71 14.61 5.72
N VAL A 206 -11.21 15.16 6.80
CA VAL A 206 -11.75 14.90 8.13
C VAL A 206 -13.17 15.46 8.17
N VAL A 207 -14.17 14.62 8.40
CA VAL A 207 -15.58 15.04 8.46
C VAL A 207 -16.15 14.90 9.87
N ALA A 208 -15.58 14.03 10.70
CA ALA A 208 -16.00 13.82 12.07
C ALA A 208 -14.82 13.55 12.99
N ILE A 209 -14.91 14.01 14.24
CA ILE A 209 -13.96 13.73 15.31
C ILE A 209 -14.72 13.15 16.47
N PHE A 210 -14.21 12.04 17.01
CA PHE A 210 -14.82 11.31 18.11
C PHE A 210 -13.88 11.22 19.31
N ASP A 211 -14.42 11.24 20.52
CA ASP A 211 -13.71 10.91 21.76
C ASP A 211 -14.68 10.26 22.75
N ALA A 212 -14.19 9.34 23.57
CA ALA A 212 -14.96 8.72 24.64
C ALA A 212 -15.02 9.58 25.92
N ASP A 213 -14.15 10.58 26.06
CA ASP A 213 -14.09 11.45 27.22
C ASP A 213 -15.21 12.50 27.17
N PRO A 214 -16.21 12.44 28.10
CA PRO A 214 -17.29 13.41 28.15
C PRO A 214 -16.82 14.85 28.27
N ALA A 215 -15.63 15.06 28.85
CA ALA A 215 -15.04 16.41 29.01
C ALA A 215 -14.62 17.02 27.68
N LYS A 216 -14.38 16.20 26.65
CA LYS A 216 -13.97 16.64 25.30
C LYS A 216 -15.15 16.70 24.34
N VAL A 217 -16.17 15.88 24.56
CA VAL A 217 -17.39 15.89 23.73
C VAL A 217 -18.02 17.29 23.77
N GLY A 218 -18.40 17.81 22.59
CA GLY A 218 -18.91 19.15 22.43
C GLY A 218 -17.84 20.25 22.28
N GLN A 219 -16.54 19.95 22.54
CA GLN A 219 -15.47 20.91 22.27
C GLN A 219 -15.23 21.06 20.77
N ARG A 220 -14.65 22.20 20.37
CA ARG A 220 -14.28 22.45 18.98
C ARG A 220 -12.81 22.12 18.74
N VAL A 221 -12.55 21.33 17.69
CA VAL A 221 -11.22 21.06 17.16
C VAL A 221 -11.20 21.48 15.68
N GLY A 222 -10.55 22.58 15.39
CA GLY A 222 -10.61 23.18 14.05
C GLY A 222 -12.05 23.57 13.67
N ALA A 223 -12.53 23.07 12.54
CA ALA A 223 -13.90 23.28 12.05
C ALA A 223 -14.93 22.30 12.64
N HIS A 224 -14.49 21.28 13.38
CA HIS A 224 -15.35 20.19 13.85
C HIS A 224 -15.70 20.31 15.34
N VAL A 225 -16.87 19.78 15.70
CA VAL A 225 -17.28 19.56 17.08
C VAL A 225 -17.02 18.09 17.40
N VAL A 226 -16.34 17.82 18.52
CA VAL A 226 -16.06 16.46 18.98
C VAL A 226 -17.36 15.78 19.38
N ARG A 227 -17.62 14.58 18.83
CA ARG A 227 -18.78 13.74 19.10
C ARG A 227 -18.44 12.59 20.04
N HIS A 228 -19.41 12.01 20.69
CA HIS A 228 -19.21 10.77 21.42
C HIS A 228 -19.08 9.58 20.46
N ASN A 229 -18.33 8.55 20.84
CA ASN A 229 -18.12 7.36 20.03
C ASN A 229 -19.45 6.64 19.67
N ASP A 230 -20.47 6.74 20.54
CA ASP A 230 -21.78 6.13 20.31
C ASP A 230 -22.49 6.67 19.04
N ASP A 231 -22.11 7.86 18.58
CA ASP A 231 -22.66 8.47 17.38
C ASP A 231 -22.02 7.89 16.08
N LEU A 232 -20.99 7.03 16.21
CA LEU A 232 -20.19 6.54 15.08
C LEU A 232 -21.04 6.02 13.93
N ARG A 233 -21.93 5.07 14.20
CA ARG A 233 -22.69 4.38 13.15
C ARG A 233 -23.55 5.33 12.34
N ALA A 234 -24.24 6.24 13.03
CA ALA A 234 -25.08 7.23 12.37
C ALA A 234 -24.28 8.17 11.48
N VAL A 235 -23.09 8.57 11.95
CA VAL A 235 -22.20 9.49 11.22
C VAL A 235 -21.52 8.80 10.04
N VAL A 236 -21.15 7.51 10.16
CA VAL A 236 -20.58 6.74 9.04
C VAL A 236 -21.59 6.65 7.89
N ASP A 237 -22.85 6.32 8.19
CA ASP A 237 -23.89 6.22 7.19
C ASP A 237 -24.24 7.58 6.55
N GLU A 238 -24.25 8.67 7.34
CA GLU A 238 -24.59 10.03 6.88
C GLU A 238 -23.47 10.65 6.03
N GLN A 239 -22.20 10.42 6.42
CA GLN A 239 -21.04 11.15 5.89
C GLN A 239 -20.21 10.34 4.87
N ASP A 240 -20.64 9.13 4.51
CA ASP A 240 -19.90 8.23 3.61
C ASP A 240 -18.41 8.09 4.01
N ILE A 241 -18.18 7.71 5.28
CA ILE A 241 -16.82 7.58 5.84
C ILE A 241 -16.20 6.28 5.36
N VAL A 242 -15.05 6.40 4.70
CA VAL A 242 -14.31 5.24 4.14
C VAL A 242 -13.11 4.83 4.98
N VAL A 243 -12.57 5.74 5.83
CA VAL A 243 -11.40 5.51 6.66
C VAL A 243 -11.65 5.95 8.10
N GLY A 244 -11.35 5.08 9.06
CA GLY A 244 -11.23 5.43 10.47
C GLY A 244 -9.77 5.63 10.86
N VAL A 245 -9.45 6.79 11.45
CA VAL A 245 -8.10 7.10 11.94
C VAL A 245 -8.09 7.03 13.47
N LEU A 246 -7.35 6.09 14.04
CA LEU A 246 -7.24 5.86 15.47
C LEU A 246 -6.04 6.59 16.05
N ALA A 247 -6.28 7.68 16.78
CA ALA A 247 -5.29 8.42 17.56
C ALA A 247 -5.57 8.30 19.06
N VAL A 248 -5.78 7.07 19.52
CA VAL A 248 -6.24 6.69 20.86
C VAL A 248 -5.20 5.84 21.59
N PRO A 249 -5.28 5.71 22.92
CA PRO A 249 -4.45 4.76 23.65
C PRO A 249 -4.67 3.32 23.19
N THR A 250 -3.60 2.51 23.25
CA THR A 250 -3.58 1.10 22.82
C THR A 250 -4.75 0.28 23.37
N ALA A 251 -5.13 0.49 24.63
CA ALA A 251 -6.23 -0.24 25.28
C ALA A 251 -7.61 0.01 24.66
N ALA A 252 -7.80 1.14 23.98
CA ALA A 252 -9.08 1.49 23.34
C ALA A 252 -9.14 1.14 21.84
N ALA A 253 -7.99 0.84 21.23
CA ALA A 253 -7.88 0.75 19.78
C ALA A 253 -8.65 -0.43 19.18
N GLN A 254 -8.60 -1.62 19.82
CA GLN A 254 -9.32 -2.80 19.32
C GLN A 254 -10.83 -2.60 19.33
N GLY A 255 -11.41 -2.13 20.46
CA GLY A 255 -12.86 -1.91 20.53
C GLY A 255 -13.36 -0.91 19.48
N LEU A 256 -12.60 0.16 19.23
CA LEU A 256 -12.93 1.11 18.16
C LEU A 256 -12.76 0.53 16.75
N ALA A 257 -11.79 -0.35 16.54
CA ALA A 257 -11.65 -1.05 15.27
C ALA A 257 -12.85 -1.97 15.02
N ASP A 258 -13.33 -2.69 16.04
CA ASP A 258 -14.52 -3.54 15.97
C ASP A 258 -15.78 -2.71 15.65
N ASP A 259 -15.94 -1.56 16.29
CA ASP A 259 -17.06 -0.64 16.05
C ASP A 259 -17.03 -0.08 14.61
N LEU A 260 -15.85 0.29 14.11
CA LEU A 260 -15.64 0.75 12.74
C LEU A 260 -16.02 -0.33 11.71
N VAL A 261 -15.55 -1.56 11.93
CA VAL A 261 -15.88 -2.72 11.08
C VAL A 261 -17.38 -2.96 11.08
N ALA A 262 -18.02 -2.95 12.26
CA ALA A 262 -19.46 -3.12 12.40
C ALA A 262 -20.27 -1.99 11.73
N ALA A 263 -19.70 -0.79 11.64
CA ALA A 263 -20.26 0.34 10.91
C ALA A 263 -19.98 0.29 9.39
N GLY A 264 -19.24 -0.72 8.90
CA GLY A 264 -18.96 -0.91 7.47
C GLY A 264 -17.71 -0.21 6.94
N VAL A 265 -16.91 0.41 7.80
CA VAL A 265 -15.63 1.03 7.42
C VAL A 265 -14.63 -0.05 7.01
N LYS A 266 -13.95 0.14 5.89
CA LYS A 266 -13.04 -0.85 5.27
C LYS A 266 -11.55 -0.56 5.51
N ILE A 267 -11.21 0.63 5.95
CA ILE A 267 -9.82 1.05 6.15
C ILE A 267 -9.65 1.64 7.54
N VAL A 268 -8.73 1.09 8.31
CA VAL A 268 -8.34 1.60 9.63
C VAL A 268 -6.89 2.05 9.58
N PHE A 269 -6.65 3.31 9.87
CA PHE A 269 -5.33 3.88 10.00
C PHE A 269 -5.00 4.04 11.50
N ASN A 270 -4.10 3.20 12.02
CA ASN A 270 -3.83 3.08 13.44
C ASN A 270 -2.52 3.78 13.83
N TYR A 271 -2.61 4.75 14.72
CA TYR A 271 -1.44 5.42 15.33
C TYR A 271 -1.07 4.85 16.71
N SER A 272 -1.82 3.87 17.22
CA SER A 272 -1.46 3.19 18.46
C SER A 272 -0.53 2.01 18.20
N ASP A 273 0.12 1.51 19.27
CA ASP A 273 0.95 0.29 19.19
C ASP A 273 0.12 -1.01 19.27
N ALA A 274 -1.23 -0.92 19.19
CA ALA A 274 -2.09 -2.09 19.24
C ALA A 274 -1.95 -2.90 17.93
N LEU A 275 -1.80 -4.21 18.08
CA LEU A 275 -2.02 -5.16 17.00
C LEU A 275 -3.53 -5.41 16.88
N LEU A 276 -4.14 -4.90 15.84
CA LEU A 276 -5.57 -4.99 15.63
C LEU A 276 -5.92 -6.29 14.91
N ASP A 277 -6.88 -7.02 15.49
CA ASP A 277 -7.48 -8.21 14.88
C ASP A 277 -8.79 -7.80 14.19
N VAL A 278 -8.82 -7.83 12.87
CA VAL A 278 -9.96 -7.42 12.04
C VAL A 278 -10.22 -8.44 10.93
N PRO A 279 -11.44 -8.49 10.38
CA PRO A 279 -11.75 -9.35 9.25
C PRO A 279 -10.85 -9.07 8.03
N PRO A 280 -10.56 -10.09 7.19
CA PRO A 280 -9.65 -9.97 6.03
C PRO A 280 -10.06 -8.92 4.99
N GLU A 281 -11.33 -8.57 4.94
CA GLU A 281 -11.86 -7.51 4.07
C GLU A 281 -11.58 -6.09 4.56
N THR A 282 -11.08 -5.94 5.81
CA THR A 282 -10.70 -4.66 6.39
C THR A 282 -9.19 -4.48 6.31
N THR A 283 -8.76 -3.39 5.73
CA THR A 283 -7.34 -3.05 5.63
C THR A 283 -6.92 -2.23 6.86
N VAL A 284 -5.93 -2.73 7.60
CA VAL A 284 -5.29 -1.97 8.69
C VAL A 284 -3.92 -1.49 8.25
N HIS A 285 -3.66 -0.21 8.46
CA HIS A 285 -2.31 0.35 8.36
C HIS A 285 -1.90 0.91 9.71
N THR A 286 -0.86 0.36 10.32
CA THR A 286 -0.29 0.89 11.57
C THR A 286 0.91 1.78 11.25
N SER A 287 0.85 3.04 11.68
CA SER A 287 1.93 4.01 11.55
C SER A 287 2.71 4.10 12.86
N SER A 288 3.97 3.70 12.84
CA SER A 288 4.87 3.80 13.98
C SER A 288 6.13 4.57 13.60
N PRO A 289 6.18 5.89 13.88
CA PRO A 289 7.37 6.69 13.62
C PRO A 289 8.65 6.14 14.27
N ALA A 290 8.52 5.43 15.39
CA ALA A 290 9.65 4.78 16.05
C ALA A 290 10.22 3.63 15.21
N VAL A 291 9.37 2.83 14.57
CA VAL A 291 9.80 1.75 13.66
C VAL A 291 10.46 2.35 12.42
N ASP A 292 9.89 3.42 11.86
CA ASP A 292 10.48 4.13 10.72
C ASP A 292 11.86 4.70 11.05
N LEU A 293 12.05 5.22 12.28
CA LEU A 293 13.35 5.68 12.76
C LEU A 293 14.35 4.53 12.96
N LEU A 294 13.91 3.37 13.49
CA LEU A 294 14.77 2.19 13.61
C LEU A 294 15.25 1.71 12.25
N TYR A 295 14.36 1.71 11.26
CA TYR A 295 14.69 1.39 9.88
C TYR A 295 15.74 2.37 9.33
N ALA A 296 15.52 3.68 9.47
CA ALA A 296 16.47 4.69 9.03
C ALA A 296 17.85 4.58 9.74
N LEU A 297 17.83 4.27 11.04
CA LEU A 297 19.05 4.07 11.83
C LEU A 297 19.86 2.87 11.36
N TYR A 298 19.19 1.78 11.00
CA TYR A 298 19.86 0.60 10.45
C TYR A 298 20.70 0.95 9.22
N PHE A 299 20.15 1.74 8.28
CA PHE A 299 20.86 2.18 7.07
C PHE A 299 21.95 3.20 7.35
N TYR A 300 21.87 3.94 8.44
CA TYR A 300 22.93 4.86 8.85
C TYR A 300 24.12 4.14 9.47
N LEU A 301 23.89 3.02 10.15
CA LEU A 301 24.93 2.25 10.84
C LEU A 301 25.53 1.13 9.98
N ALA A 302 24.92 0.76 8.87
CA ALA A 302 25.38 -0.24 7.93
C ALA A 302 26.32 0.37 6.88
#